data_a32cd07169f584d516137b868adc52bb
#
_entry.id   a32cd07169f584d516137b868adc52bb
#
_cell.length_a   1.000
_cell.length_b   1.000
_cell.length_c   1.000
_cell.angle_alpha   90.00
_cell.angle_beta   90.00
_cell.angle_gamma   90.00
#
_symmetry.space_group_name_H-M   'P 1'
#
loop_
_entity.id
_entity.type
_entity.pdbx_description
1 polymer ?
#
loop_
_entity_poly.entity_id
_entity_poly.type
_entity_poly.pdbx_seq_one_letter_code
_entity_poly.pdbx_strand_id
1 'polypeptide(L)'
;MKKIIIIGKNSFIGKNLFSLLKNNLLIKKLSYEEFISLKKISNVDYIINCTSNIHYVKKPYKAKNDFDYQVVLKIKDLKTKLVFLSSRKVYKPNQAIKESGKLYLSSNYAKNKILTEKKLKKILNNKILVL
;
A
#
# COMPACT_ATOMS: atom_id res chain seq x y z
N MET A 1 8.44 -21.20 -2.90
CA MET A 1 8.02 -20.29 -1.83
C MET A 1 7.83 -18.89 -2.39
N LYS A 2 6.73 -18.22 -2.07
CA LYS A 2 6.47 -16.85 -2.55
C LYS A 2 7.46 -15.86 -1.94
N LYS A 3 7.86 -14.88 -2.74
CA LYS A 3 8.78 -13.81 -2.35
C LYS A 3 8.02 -12.50 -2.16
N ILE A 4 8.20 -11.87 -1.01
CA ILE A 4 7.48 -10.65 -0.62
C ILE A 4 8.46 -9.57 -0.19
N ILE A 5 8.21 -8.34 -0.59
CA ILE A 5 8.85 -7.16 -0.02
C ILE A 5 7.83 -6.46 0.88
N ILE A 6 8.20 -6.22 2.13
CA ILE A 6 7.47 -5.36 3.04
C ILE A 6 8.20 -4.01 3.10
N ILE A 7 7.52 -2.94 2.69
CA ILE A 7 8.03 -1.58 2.80
C ILE A 7 7.54 -1.01 4.13
N GLY A 8 8.45 -0.51 4.93
CA GLY A 8 8.16 -0.05 6.29
C GLY A 8 8.73 -1.00 7.34
N LYS A 9 10.02 -1.33 7.22
CA LYS A 9 10.71 -2.28 8.11
C LYS A 9 10.62 -1.92 9.60
N ASN A 10 10.45 -0.64 9.91
CA ASN A 10 10.32 -0.12 11.27
C ASN A 10 8.90 0.25 11.67
N SER A 11 7.93 0.11 10.75
CA SER A 11 6.53 0.40 11.05
C SER A 11 5.91 -0.71 11.91
N PHE A 12 4.90 -0.33 12.70
CA PHE A 12 4.16 -1.29 13.53
C PHE A 12 3.57 -2.42 12.69
N ILE A 13 2.87 -2.09 11.61
CA ILE A 13 2.24 -3.08 10.73
C ILE A 13 3.30 -3.94 10.05
N GLY A 14 4.36 -3.33 9.52
CA GLY A 14 5.44 -4.06 8.84
C GLY A 14 6.14 -5.07 9.74
N LYS A 15 6.43 -4.69 10.99
CA LYS A 15 7.04 -5.59 11.98
C LYS A 15 6.12 -6.78 12.30
N ASN A 16 4.83 -6.52 12.52
CA ASN A 16 3.86 -7.57 12.84
C ASN A 16 3.65 -8.53 11.66
N LEU A 17 3.50 -8.01 10.46
CA LEU A 17 3.39 -8.84 9.26
C LEU A 17 4.62 -9.73 9.07
N PHE A 18 5.81 -9.17 9.24
CA PHE A 18 7.03 -9.96 9.16
C PHE A 18 7.03 -11.12 10.16
N SER A 19 6.70 -10.84 11.43
CA SER A 19 6.67 -11.86 12.48
C SER A 19 5.68 -12.99 12.16
N LEU A 20 4.53 -12.66 11.59
CA LEU A 20 3.51 -13.63 11.25
C LEU A 20 3.87 -14.50 10.04
N LEU A 21 4.54 -13.92 9.06
CA LEU A 21 4.71 -14.54 7.75
C LEU A 21 6.10 -15.17 7.52
N LYS A 22 7.10 -14.82 8.32
CA LYS A 22 8.51 -15.17 8.08
C LYS A 22 8.79 -16.67 7.94
N ASN A 23 7.98 -17.53 8.54
CA ASN A 23 8.21 -18.97 8.52
C ASN A 23 7.72 -19.65 7.23
N ASN A 24 6.81 -19.00 6.50
CA ASN A 24 6.15 -19.58 5.33
C ASN A 24 6.48 -18.88 4.02
N LEU A 25 7.18 -17.75 4.08
CA LEU A 25 7.44 -16.89 2.94
C LEU A 25 8.88 -16.37 2.98
N LEU A 26 9.41 -16.07 1.81
CA LEU A 26 10.69 -15.36 1.69
C LEU A 26 10.40 -13.86 1.75
N ILE A 27 10.77 -13.21 2.84
CA ILE A 27 10.43 -11.81 3.08
C ILE A 27 11.68 -10.95 3.17
N LYS A 28 11.69 -9.86 2.39
CA LYS A 28 12.65 -8.78 2.51
C LYS A 28 11.94 -7.56 3.08
N LYS A 29 12.51 -6.98 4.14
CA LYS A 29 12.01 -5.74 4.74
C LYS A 29 12.86 -4.58 4.30
N LEU A 30 12.24 -3.50 3.83
CA LEU A 30 12.92 -2.28 3.40
C LEU A 30 12.22 -1.06 3.98
N SER A 31 12.97 0.03 4.16
CA SER A 31 12.36 1.33 4.33
C SER A 31 11.81 1.80 2.96
N TYR A 32 10.95 2.84 2.99
CA TYR A 32 10.47 3.44 1.74
C TYR A 32 11.65 3.96 0.91
N GLU A 33 12.58 4.66 1.54
CA GLU A 33 13.76 5.23 0.87
C GLU A 33 14.64 4.14 0.25
N GLU A 34 14.88 3.06 0.97
CA GLU A 34 15.62 1.91 0.44
C GLU A 34 14.93 1.30 -0.78
N PHE A 35 13.60 1.14 -0.71
CA PHE A 35 12.83 0.60 -1.83
C PHE A 35 12.90 1.49 -3.07
N ILE A 36 12.67 2.80 -2.91
CA ILE A 36 12.70 3.76 -4.01
C ILE A 36 14.10 3.83 -4.65
N SER A 37 15.15 3.60 -3.87
CA SER A 37 16.55 3.62 -4.34
C SER A 37 16.95 2.34 -5.09
N LEU A 38 16.14 1.29 -5.08
CA LEU A 38 16.46 0.07 -5.82
C LEU A 38 16.55 0.33 -7.31
N LYS A 39 17.66 -0.07 -7.93
CA LYS A 39 17.81 0.05 -9.39
C LYS A 39 17.00 -1.00 -10.15
N LYS A 40 16.80 -2.18 -9.54
CA LYS A 40 16.09 -3.30 -10.15
C LYS A 40 15.28 -4.05 -9.10
N ILE A 41 14.06 -4.41 -9.48
CA ILE A 41 13.19 -5.30 -8.70
C ILE A 41 12.97 -6.54 -9.55
N SER A 42 13.36 -7.71 -9.05
CA SER A 42 13.24 -8.96 -9.80
C SER A 42 12.78 -10.10 -8.90
N ASN A 43 11.97 -10.98 -9.48
CA ASN A 43 11.49 -12.19 -8.84
C ASN A 43 10.77 -11.95 -7.50
N VAL A 44 9.95 -10.90 -7.43
CA VAL A 44 9.09 -10.58 -6.28
C VAL A 44 7.65 -10.83 -6.66
N ASP A 45 6.94 -11.63 -5.87
CA ASP A 45 5.54 -11.96 -6.12
C ASP A 45 4.60 -10.88 -5.60
N TYR A 46 4.88 -10.37 -4.40
CA TYR A 46 4.04 -9.36 -3.75
C TYR A 46 4.86 -8.26 -3.11
N ILE A 47 4.31 -7.07 -3.12
CA ILE A 47 4.80 -5.93 -2.34
C ILE A 47 3.68 -5.44 -1.45
N ILE A 48 3.99 -5.20 -0.18
CA ILE A 48 3.06 -4.63 0.79
C ILE A 48 3.70 -3.33 1.30
N ASN A 49 3.04 -2.20 1.06
CA ASN A 49 3.52 -0.92 1.58
C ASN A 49 2.80 -0.59 2.89
N CYS A 50 3.59 -0.50 3.96
CA CYS A 50 3.11 -0.17 5.31
C CYS A 50 3.55 1.23 5.74
N THR A 51 3.91 2.10 4.78
CA THR A 51 4.38 3.46 5.05
C THR A 51 3.44 4.51 4.45
N SER A 52 3.46 5.70 5.02
CA SER A 52 2.79 6.85 4.43
C SER A 52 3.51 8.14 4.79
N ASN A 53 3.34 9.16 3.95
CA ASN A 53 3.87 10.49 4.18
C ASN A 53 2.89 11.30 5.03
N ILE A 54 3.39 12.08 6.00
CA ILE A 54 2.56 12.90 6.87
C ILE A 54 1.74 13.95 6.09
N HIS A 55 2.27 14.47 5.00
CA HIS A 55 1.56 15.41 4.14
C HIS A 55 0.41 14.74 3.38
N TYR A 56 0.57 13.47 3.01
CA TYR A 56 -0.53 12.69 2.43
C TYR A 56 -1.69 12.50 3.43
N VAL A 57 -1.35 12.34 4.71
CA VAL A 57 -2.36 12.19 5.77
C VAL A 57 -3.10 13.50 6.07
N LYS A 58 -2.38 14.63 6.07
CA LYS A 58 -2.89 15.91 6.58
C LYS A 58 -3.30 16.92 5.51
N LYS A 59 -2.82 16.79 4.28
CA LYS A 59 -3.01 17.80 3.23
C LYS A 59 -3.76 17.25 2.02
N PRO A 60 -4.30 18.12 1.14
CA PRO A 60 -4.86 17.68 -0.13
C PRO A 60 -3.86 16.85 -0.95
N TYR A 61 -4.39 16.03 -1.83
CA TYR A 61 -3.60 15.07 -2.61
C TYR A 61 -2.50 15.73 -3.42
N LYS A 62 -1.31 15.16 -3.31
CA LYS A 62 -0.18 15.39 -4.22
C LYS A 62 0.49 14.06 -4.52
N ALA A 63 0.71 13.76 -5.80
CA ALA A 63 1.28 12.48 -6.22
C ALA A 63 2.65 12.19 -5.56
N LYS A 64 3.48 13.21 -5.37
CA LYS A 64 4.79 13.05 -4.72
C LYS A 64 4.71 12.56 -3.27
N ASN A 65 3.59 12.80 -2.59
CA ASN A 65 3.35 12.39 -1.21
C ASN A 65 2.64 11.04 -1.10
N ASP A 66 2.20 10.49 -2.23
CA ASP A 66 1.50 9.22 -2.30
C ASP A 66 2.52 8.09 -2.49
N PHE A 67 2.95 7.49 -1.38
CA PHE A 67 3.96 6.44 -1.41
C PHE A 67 3.51 5.18 -2.16
N ASP A 68 2.23 4.82 -2.06
CA ASP A 68 1.70 3.69 -2.83
C ASP A 68 1.78 3.94 -4.34
N TYR A 69 1.44 5.14 -4.77
CA TYR A 69 1.56 5.53 -6.18
C TYR A 69 3.02 5.48 -6.65
N GLN A 70 3.95 5.99 -5.85
CA GLN A 70 5.39 5.96 -6.17
C GLN A 70 5.91 4.51 -6.26
N VAL A 71 5.45 3.63 -5.38
CA VAL A 71 5.78 2.21 -5.44
C VAL A 71 5.26 1.60 -6.74
N VAL A 72 4.02 1.89 -7.11
CA VAL A 72 3.40 1.37 -8.34
C VAL A 72 4.14 1.81 -9.59
N LEU A 73 4.64 3.04 -9.64
CA LEU A 73 5.44 3.51 -10.79
C LEU A 73 6.69 2.64 -11.02
N LYS A 74 7.25 2.05 -9.96
CA LYS A 74 8.40 1.16 -10.09
C LYS A 74 8.04 -0.27 -10.53
N ILE A 75 6.82 -0.71 -10.30
CA ILE A 75 6.42 -2.11 -10.51
C ILE A 75 5.38 -2.30 -11.61
N LYS A 76 4.85 -1.24 -12.21
CA LYS A 76 3.73 -1.30 -13.16
C LYS A 76 3.97 -2.25 -14.33
N ASP A 77 5.20 -2.38 -14.81
CA ASP A 77 5.57 -3.22 -15.95
C ASP A 77 6.05 -4.62 -15.51
N LEU A 78 5.98 -4.94 -14.22
CA LEU A 78 6.38 -6.22 -13.67
C LEU A 78 5.15 -7.11 -13.41
N LYS A 79 5.40 -8.41 -13.20
CA LYS A 79 4.34 -9.35 -12.79
C LYS A 79 4.01 -9.25 -11.30
N THR A 80 4.77 -8.46 -10.54
CA THR A 80 4.61 -8.25 -9.11
C THR A 80 3.22 -7.67 -8.80
N LYS A 81 2.58 -8.19 -7.79
CA LYS A 81 1.28 -7.71 -7.29
C LYS A 81 1.47 -6.79 -6.09
N LEU A 82 0.65 -5.76 -5.99
CA LEU A 82 0.60 -4.89 -4.84
C LEU A 82 -0.52 -5.30 -3.89
N VAL A 83 -0.21 -5.38 -2.60
CA VAL A 83 -1.22 -5.44 -1.54
C VAL A 83 -1.39 -4.03 -1.01
N PHE A 84 -2.53 -3.43 -1.31
CA PHE A 84 -2.86 -2.06 -0.92
C PHE A 84 -3.66 -2.07 0.38
N LEU A 85 -3.12 -1.41 1.40
CA LEU A 85 -3.78 -1.27 2.69
C LEU A 85 -4.71 -0.06 2.66
N SER A 86 -6.00 -0.30 2.52
CA SER A 86 -7.01 0.74 2.57
C SER A 86 -7.25 1.17 4.02
N SER A 87 -8.23 2.03 4.25
CA SER A 87 -8.56 2.53 5.57
C SER A 87 -10.06 2.50 5.78
N ARG A 88 -10.49 2.07 6.96
CA ARG A 88 -11.90 2.16 7.35
C ARG A 88 -12.42 3.61 7.39
N LYS A 89 -11.52 4.59 7.44
CA LYS A 89 -11.89 6.02 7.42
C LYS A 89 -12.54 6.46 6.12
N VAL A 90 -12.44 5.68 5.05
CA VAL A 90 -13.10 5.95 3.78
C VAL A 90 -14.60 5.62 3.82
N TYR A 91 -15.08 4.91 4.84
CA TYR A 91 -16.47 4.54 5.02
C TYR A 91 -17.13 5.38 6.11
N LYS A 92 -18.47 5.59 5.97
CA LYS A 92 -19.24 6.29 7.00
C LYS A 92 -19.15 5.52 8.32
N PRO A 93 -18.86 6.20 9.46
CA PRO A 93 -18.82 5.53 10.76
C PRO A 93 -20.15 4.84 11.09
N ASN A 94 -20.12 3.56 11.41
CA ASN A 94 -21.22 2.78 11.94
C ASN A 94 -20.67 1.56 12.68
N GLN A 95 -21.55 0.76 13.29
CA GLN A 95 -21.14 -0.42 14.06
C GLN A 95 -20.67 -1.59 13.18
N ALA A 96 -21.22 -1.71 11.98
CA ALA A 96 -20.88 -2.79 11.05
C ALA A 96 -20.44 -2.19 9.72
N ILE A 97 -19.12 -2.14 9.48
CA ILE A 97 -18.56 -1.58 8.26
C ILE A 97 -18.33 -2.72 7.26
N LYS A 98 -18.92 -2.59 6.06
CA LYS A 98 -18.79 -3.54 4.94
C LYS A 98 -18.05 -2.87 3.78
N GLU A 99 -17.42 -3.67 2.91
CA GLU A 99 -16.77 -3.17 1.69
C GLU A 99 -17.73 -2.39 0.80
N SER A 100 -19.00 -2.82 0.73
CA SER A 100 -20.08 -2.15 0.01
C SER A 100 -20.65 -0.94 0.74
N GLY A 101 -20.15 -0.59 1.93
CA GLY A 101 -20.62 0.53 2.73
C GLY A 101 -20.42 1.86 2.01
N LYS A 102 -21.25 2.85 2.36
CA LYS A 102 -21.19 4.19 1.79
C LYS A 102 -19.85 4.87 2.15
N LEU A 103 -19.17 5.43 1.14
CA LEU A 103 -17.94 6.18 1.35
C LEU A 103 -18.19 7.46 2.15
N TYR A 104 -17.28 7.77 3.06
CA TYR A 104 -17.35 8.95 3.91
C TYR A 104 -16.03 9.73 3.83
N LEU A 105 -16.04 10.81 3.04
CA LEU A 105 -14.84 11.58 2.70
C LEU A 105 -14.71 12.81 3.59
N SER A 106 -14.66 12.61 4.93
CA SER A 106 -14.59 13.69 5.92
C SER A 106 -13.20 14.30 6.11
N SER A 107 -12.14 13.60 5.73
CA SER A 107 -10.76 14.04 5.95
C SER A 107 -9.95 14.00 4.66
N ASN A 108 -8.85 14.75 4.62
CA ASN A 108 -7.91 14.65 3.52
C ASN A 108 -7.37 13.23 3.36
N TYR A 109 -7.09 12.54 4.46
CA TYR A 109 -6.62 11.16 4.43
C TYR A 109 -7.60 10.23 3.72
N ALA A 110 -8.89 10.30 4.08
CA ALA A 110 -9.92 9.48 3.45
C ALA A 110 -10.06 9.80 1.96
N LYS A 111 -10.11 11.08 1.59
CA LYS A 111 -10.14 11.51 0.19
C LYS A 111 -8.94 11.02 -0.59
N ASN A 112 -7.75 11.15 -0.02
CA ASN A 112 -6.52 10.75 -0.67
C ASN A 112 -6.43 9.23 -0.85
N LYS A 113 -6.89 8.44 0.14
CA LYS A 113 -6.95 6.98 0.01
C LYS A 113 -7.86 6.53 -1.13
N ILE A 114 -9.01 7.16 -1.30
CA ILE A 114 -9.93 6.85 -2.41
C ILE A 114 -9.29 7.20 -3.76
N LEU A 115 -8.65 8.37 -3.85
CA LEU A 115 -7.94 8.78 -5.07
C LEU A 115 -6.82 7.79 -5.41
N THR A 116 -6.02 7.41 -4.43
CA THR A 116 -4.95 6.43 -4.61
C THR A 116 -5.51 5.10 -5.11
N GLU A 117 -6.50 4.55 -4.44
CA GLU A 117 -7.10 3.27 -4.82
C GLU A 117 -7.57 3.28 -6.28
N LYS A 118 -8.27 4.33 -6.69
CA LYS A 118 -8.74 4.48 -8.08
C LYS A 118 -7.58 4.55 -9.08
N LYS A 119 -6.53 5.30 -8.76
CA LYS A 119 -5.33 5.40 -9.60
C LYS A 119 -4.62 4.07 -9.74
N LEU A 120 -4.43 3.36 -8.62
CA LEU A 120 -3.73 2.08 -8.60
C LEU A 120 -4.50 1.00 -9.36
N LYS A 121 -5.81 0.95 -9.23
CA LYS A 121 -6.66 0.01 -9.97
C LYS A 121 -6.56 0.23 -11.48
N LYS A 122 -6.48 1.47 -11.93
CA LYS A 122 -6.29 1.81 -13.34
C LYS A 122 -4.95 1.31 -13.89
N ILE A 123 -3.89 1.43 -13.10
CA ILE A 123 -2.52 1.08 -13.55
C ILE A 123 -2.30 -0.42 -13.47
N LEU A 124 -2.69 -1.05 -12.37
CA LEU A 124 -2.37 -2.45 -12.06
C LEU A 124 -3.43 -3.44 -12.52
N ASN A 125 -4.67 -3.01 -12.71
CA ASN A 125 -5.81 -3.88 -13.03
C ASN A 125 -5.95 -5.02 -11.99
N ASN A 126 -5.73 -6.28 -12.41
CA ASN A 126 -5.83 -7.45 -11.55
C ASN A 126 -4.58 -7.71 -10.69
N LYS A 127 -3.56 -6.87 -10.78
CA LYS A 127 -2.34 -7.01 -9.96
C LYS A 127 -2.40 -6.25 -8.64
N ILE A 128 -3.58 -5.87 -8.19
CA ILE A 128 -3.80 -5.20 -6.90
C ILE A 128 -4.78 -5.99 -6.05
N LEU A 129 -4.42 -6.17 -4.78
CA LEU A 129 -5.31 -6.67 -3.73
C LEU A 129 -5.55 -5.53 -2.75
N VAL A 130 -6.81 -5.21 -2.49
CA VAL A 130 -7.20 -4.16 -1.54
C VAL A 130 -7.66 -4.82 -0.25
N LEU A 131 -7.02 -4.44 0.85
CA LEU A 131 -7.35 -4.92 2.19
C LEU A 131 -7.84 -3.80 3.09
#